data_73dec1959bde89c461420215a02e50e8
#
_entry.id   73dec1959bde89c461420215a02e50e8
#
_cell.length_a   1.000
_cell.length_b   1.000
_cell.length_c   1.000
_cell.angle_alpha   90.00
_cell.angle_beta   90.00
_cell.angle_gamma   90.00
#
_symmetry.space_group_name_H-M   'P 1'
#
loop_
_entity.id
_entity.type
_entity.pdbx_description
1 polymer ?
#
loop_
_entity_poly.entity_id
_entity_poly.type
_entity_poly.pdbx_seq_one_letter_code
_entity_poly.pdbx_strand_id
1 'polypeptide(L)'
;SEALALGTAAGVDGELLFQTLATGSADSFALRNHGMKAMLPGNFPKAAFPTDYALKDVEYALRLATYTGHRVPGAELAKARMEKARDAGFAAEYFPVLSRVVDTL
;
A
#
# COMPACT_ATOMS: atom_id res chain seq x y z
N SER A 1 -5.07 1.52 -0.31
CA SER A 1 -4.98 2.62 -1.29
C SER A 1 -6.20 2.66 -2.21
N GLU A 2 -6.58 1.54 -2.82
CA GLU A 2 -7.72 1.49 -3.77
C GLU A 2 -9.04 1.90 -3.12
N ALA A 3 -9.32 1.44 -1.90
CA ALA A 3 -10.52 1.85 -1.16
C ALA A 3 -10.57 3.37 -0.94
N LEU A 4 -9.43 3.99 -0.62
CA LEU A 4 -9.34 5.44 -0.44
C LEU A 4 -9.59 6.17 -1.77
N ALA A 5 -8.93 5.74 -2.85
CA ALA A 5 -9.10 6.35 -4.17
C ALA A 5 -10.55 6.22 -4.66
N LEU A 6 -11.14 5.04 -4.55
CA LEU A 6 -12.51 4.78 -4.97
C LEU A 6 -13.54 5.56 -4.13
N GLY A 7 -13.41 5.54 -2.82
CA GLY A 7 -14.32 6.22 -1.90
C GLY A 7 -14.28 7.74 -2.08
N THR A 8 -13.08 8.33 -2.17
CA THR A 8 -12.94 9.78 -2.40
C THR A 8 -13.45 10.20 -3.78
N ALA A 9 -13.22 9.40 -4.81
CA ALA A 9 -13.78 9.63 -6.13
C ALA A 9 -15.33 9.59 -6.14
N ALA A 10 -15.92 8.78 -5.27
CA ALA A 10 -17.38 8.71 -5.07
C ALA A 10 -17.93 9.81 -4.14
N GLY A 11 -17.10 10.72 -3.64
CA GLY A 11 -17.49 11.83 -2.79
C GLY A 11 -17.51 11.52 -1.29
N VAL A 12 -16.94 10.38 -0.86
CA VAL A 12 -16.84 10.03 0.56
C VAL A 12 -15.58 10.69 1.15
N ASP A 13 -15.72 11.29 2.33
CA ASP A 13 -14.57 11.81 3.07
C ASP A 13 -13.61 10.65 3.44
N GLY A 14 -12.33 10.80 3.13
CA GLY A 14 -11.33 9.73 3.32
C GLY A 14 -11.13 9.34 4.79
N GLU A 15 -11.16 10.32 5.69
CA GLU A 15 -11.06 10.07 7.14
C GLU A 15 -12.26 9.28 7.66
N LEU A 16 -13.46 9.70 7.30
CA LEU A 16 -14.70 8.99 7.64
C LEU A 16 -14.70 7.57 7.08
N LEU A 17 -14.26 7.39 5.83
CA LEU A 17 -14.13 6.07 5.20
C LEU A 17 -13.23 5.14 6.03
N PHE A 18 -12.04 5.57 6.37
CA PHE A 18 -11.09 4.74 7.10
C PHE A 18 -11.53 4.48 8.54
N GLN A 19 -12.09 5.47 9.23
CA GLN A 19 -12.68 5.29 10.56
C GLN A 19 -13.81 4.25 10.53
N THR A 20 -14.65 4.28 9.52
CA THR A 20 -15.76 3.32 9.35
C THR A 20 -15.23 1.91 9.08
N LEU A 21 -14.26 1.77 8.16
CA LEU A 21 -13.62 0.47 7.88
C LEU A 21 -12.94 -0.12 9.13
N ALA A 22 -12.38 0.71 9.99
CA ALA A 22 -11.74 0.30 11.22
C ALA A 22 -12.71 -0.22 12.30
N THR A 23 -14.00 -0.03 12.14
CA THR A 23 -15.04 -0.59 13.05
C THR A 23 -15.48 -1.99 12.65
N GLY A 24 -15.06 -2.48 11.51
CA GLY A 24 -15.48 -3.78 10.95
C GLY A 24 -14.30 -4.74 10.71
N SER A 25 -14.57 -5.76 9.92
CA SER A 25 -13.60 -6.83 9.61
C SER A 25 -12.40 -6.38 8.77
N ALA A 26 -12.44 -5.19 8.18
CA ALA A 26 -11.32 -4.58 7.47
C ALA A 26 -10.31 -3.89 8.39
N ASP A 27 -10.55 -3.81 9.69
CA ASP A 27 -9.61 -3.24 10.65
C ASP A 27 -8.29 -4.02 10.65
N SER A 28 -7.19 -3.28 10.66
CA SER A 28 -5.85 -3.85 10.67
C SER A 28 -4.83 -2.85 11.16
N PHE A 29 -3.66 -3.34 11.59
CA PHE A 29 -2.52 -2.49 11.87
C PHE A 29 -2.16 -1.62 10.64
N ALA A 30 -2.20 -2.19 9.45
CA ALA A 30 -1.89 -1.47 8.21
C ALA A 30 -2.88 -0.33 7.95
N LEU A 31 -4.18 -0.55 8.12
CA LEU A 31 -5.18 0.50 7.97
C LEU A 31 -4.93 1.66 8.93
N ARG A 32 -4.70 1.37 10.22
CA ARG A 32 -4.54 2.38 11.26
C ARG A 32 -3.21 3.12 11.18
N ASN A 33 -2.12 2.44 10.84
CA ASN A 33 -0.77 3.01 10.87
C ASN A 33 -0.26 3.47 9.50
N HIS A 34 -0.59 2.77 8.43
CA HIS A 34 -0.17 3.19 7.09
C HIS A 34 -1.28 3.96 6.38
N GLY A 35 -2.53 3.55 6.52
CA GLY A 35 -3.67 4.26 5.95
C GLY A 35 -3.91 5.60 6.62
N MET A 36 -4.28 5.59 7.89
CA MET A 36 -4.67 6.81 8.61
C MET A 36 -3.53 7.78 8.86
N LYS A 37 -2.32 7.28 9.16
CA LYS A 37 -1.18 8.13 9.54
C LYS A 37 -0.30 8.56 8.39
N ALA A 38 -0.36 7.88 7.26
CA ALA A 38 0.45 8.20 6.08
C ALA A 38 -0.39 8.58 4.86
N MET A 39 -1.31 7.72 4.45
CA MET A 39 -2.09 7.94 3.22
C MET A 39 -3.04 9.14 3.35
N LEU A 40 -3.82 9.25 4.45
CA LEU A 40 -4.76 10.35 4.63
C LEU A 40 -4.07 11.72 4.66
N PRO A 41 -3.01 11.94 5.48
CA PRO A 41 -2.31 13.22 5.48
C PRO A 41 -1.36 13.41 4.27
N GLY A 42 -1.12 12.38 3.48
CA GLY A 42 -0.15 12.42 2.38
C GLY A 42 1.30 12.57 2.87
N ASN A 43 1.63 11.98 4.01
CA ASN A 43 2.95 12.08 4.65
C ASN A 43 3.75 10.80 4.46
N PHE A 44 4.78 10.86 3.61
CA PHE A 44 5.62 9.71 3.25
C PHE A 44 7.11 10.02 3.46
N PRO A 45 7.57 10.13 4.71
CA PRO A 45 8.94 10.55 5.01
C PRO A 45 9.97 9.53 4.50
N LYS A 46 11.11 10.03 4.00
CA LYS A 46 12.23 9.19 3.54
C LYS A 46 12.96 8.45 4.65
N ALA A 47 12.86 8.92 5.89
CA ALA A 47 13.49 8.28 7.05
C ALA A 47 12.68 7.08 7.60
N ALA A 48 11.46 6.88 7.15
CA ALA A 48 10.62 5.73 7.51
C ALA A 48 10.95 4.53 6.61
N PHE A 49 10.16 3.45 6.70
CA PHE A 49 10.37 2.22 5.92
C PHE A 49 10.14 2.49 4.41
N PRO A 50 11.20 2.59 3.59
CA PRO A 50 11.08 3.03 2.21
C PRO A 50 10.50 1.96 1.30
N THR A 51 9.95 2.40 0.17
CA THR A 51 9.36 1.54 -0.86
C THR A 51 10.33 0.43 -1.31
N ASP A 52 11.62 0.74 -1.49
CA ASP A 52 12.62 -0.26 -1.86
C ASP A 52 12.79 -1.36 -0.81
N TYR A 53 12.70 -1.05 0.48
CA TYR A 53 12.76 -2.07 1.51
C TYR A 53 11.50 -2.92 1.57
N ALA A 54 10.33 -2.33 1.43
CA ALA A 54 9.09 -3.07 1.34
C ALA A 54 9.08 -4.00 0.13
N LEU A 55 9.57 -3.53 -1.01
CA LEU A 55 9.71 -4.33 -2.23
C LEU A 55 10.62 -5.53 -2.02
N LYS A 56 11.78 -5.35 -1.39
CA LYS A 56 12.71 -6.42 -1.04
C LYS A 56 12.04 -7.50 -0.17
N ASP A 57 11.25 -7.10 0.80
CA ASP A 57 10.56 -8.05 1.69
C ASP A 57 9.51 -8.88 0.93
N VAL A 58 8.77 -8.25 0.02
CA VAL A 58 7.84 -8.97 -0.88
C VAL A 58 8.60 -9.94 -1.79
N GLU A 59 9.76 -9.55 -2.29
CA GLU A 59 10.61 -10.43 -3.11
C GLU A 59 11.09 -11.65 -2.35
N TYR A 60 11.40 -11.54 -1.07
CA TYR A 60 11.72 -12.70 -0.24
C TYR A 60 10.55 -13.67 -0.12
N ALA A 61 9.34 -13.16 0.06
CA ALA A 61 8.14 -14.00 0.08
C ALA A 61 7.91 -14.73 -1.25
N LEU A 62 8.14 -14.05 -2.38
CA LEU A 62 8.03 -14.64 -3.72
C LEU A 62 9.10 -15.73 -3.96
N ARG A 63 10.32 -15.53 -3.50
CA ARG A 63 11.37 -16.56 -3.55
C ARG A 63 11.00 -17.80 -2.74
N LEU A 64 10.46 -17.60 -1.53
CA LEU A 64 9.99 -18.70 -0.70
C LEU A 64 8.84 -19.45 -1.38
N ALA A 65 7.91 -18.74 -1.99
CA ALA A 65 6.80 -19.35 -2.73
C ALA A 65 7.32 -20.23 -3.88
N THR A 66 8.28 -19.73 -4.65
CA THR A 66 8.94 -20.50 -5.71
C THR A 66 9.62 -21.76 -5.16
N TYR A 67 10.37 -21.62 -4.06
CA TYR A 67 11.06 -22.76 -3.43
C TYR A 67 10.09 -23.84 -2.94
N THR A 68 8.94 -23.44 -2.42
CA THR A 68 7.92 -24.37 -1.90
C THR A 68 6.91 -24.84 -2.96
N GLY A 69 7.01 -24.37 -4.20
CA GLY A 69 6.10 -24.73 -5.28
C GLY A 69 4.71 -24.12 -5.18
N HIS A 70 4.55 -23.02 -4.43
CA HIS A 70 3.28 -22.32 -4.26
C HIS A 70 3.21 -21.06 -5.13
N ARG A 71 2.00 -20.72 -5.53
CA ARG A 71 1.72 -19.41 -6.13
C ARG A 71 1.08 -18.47 -5.11
N VAL A 72 1.51 -17.22 -5.15
CA VAL A 72 1.04 -16.17 -4.23
C VAL A 72 0.64 -14.90 -5.00
N PRO A 73 -0.44 -14.94 -5.78
CA PRO A 73 -0.81 -13.85 -6.70
C PRO A 73 -1.05 -12.52 -5.99
N GLY A 74 -1.48 -12.53 -4.73
CA GLY A 74 -1.59 -11.30 -3.94
C GLY A 74 -0.24 -10.61 -3.72
N ALA A 75 0.82 -11.37 -3.47
CA ALA A 75 2.18 -10.83 -3.33
C ALA A 75 2.74 -10.39 -4.69
N GLU A 76 2.43 -11.11 -5.77
CA GLU A 76 2.80 -10.71 -7.15
C GLU A 76 2.19 -9.34 -7.49
N LEU A 77 0.90 -9.12 -7.16
CA LEU A 77 0.23 -7.84 -7.35
C LEU A 77 0.84 -6.74 -6.47
N ALA A 78 1.10 -7.02 -5.19
CA ALA A 78 1.73 -6.06 -4.29
C ALA A 78 3.11 -5.63 -4.81
N LYS A 79 3.93 -6.58 -5.29
CA LYS A 79 5.21 -6.28 -5.93
C LYS A 79 5.03 -5.32 -7.11
N ALA A 80 4.14 -5.64 -8.04
CA ALA A 80 3.91 -4.79 -9.23
C ALA A 80 3.51 -3.35 -8.85
N ARG A 81 2.69 -3.18 -7.81
CA ARG A 81 2.29 -1.85 -7.32
C ARG A 81 3.45 -1.08 -6.69
N MET A 82 4.31 -1.76 -5.93
CA MET A 82 5.51 -1.16 -5.35
C MET A 82 6.55 -0.80 -6.41
N GLU A 83 6.73 -1.64 -7.42
CA GLU A 83 7.59 -1.33 -8.58
C GLU A 83 7.09 -0.10 -9.33
N LYS A 84 5.80 0.04 -9.53
CA LYS A 84 5.20 1.23 -10.13
C LYS A 84 5.51 2.49 -9.32
N ALA A 85 5.40 2.42 -7.98
CA ALA A 85 5.76 3.54 -7.11
C ALA A 85 7.27 3.86 -7.18
N ARG A 86 8.14 2.86 -7.15
CA ARG A 86 9.59 3.03 -7.33
C ARG A 86 9.90 3.72 -8.65
N ASP A 87 9.34 3.24 -9.74
CA ASP A 87 9.61 3.75 -11.10
C ASP A 87 9.04 5.16 -11.32
N ALA A 88 8.02 5.55 -10.53
CA ALA A 88 7.50 6.91 -10.46
C ALA A 88 8.39 7.88 -9.64
N GLY A 89 9.50 7.42 -9.09
CA GLY A 89 10.45 8.22 -8.34
C GLY A 89 10.30 8.17 -6.82
N PHE A 90 9.48 7.25 -6.28
CA PHE A 90 9.17 7.16 -4.85
C PHE A 90 9.95 6.06 -4.10
N ALA A 91 11.07 5.57 -4.68
CA ALA A 91 11.85 4.47 -4.12
C ALA A 91 12.28 4.68 -2.65
N ALA A 92 12.69 5.90 -2.30
CA ALA A 92 13.17 6.25 -0.96
C ALA A 92 12.07 6.70 0.00
N GLU A 93 10.85 6.94 -0.47
CA GLU A 93 9.74 7.39 0.36
C GLU A 93 9.08 6.22 1.09
N TYR A 94 8.44 6.52 2.22
CA TYR A 94 7.70 5.57 3.01
C TYR A 94 6.68 4.80 2.14
N PHE A 95 6.71 3.48 2.18
CA PHE A 95 6.05 2.62 1.19
C PHE A 95 4.54 2.86 0.98
N PRO A 96 3.73 3.38 1.93
CA PRO A 96 2.34 3.72 1.64
C PRO A 96 2.16 4.79 0.55
N VAL A 97 3.25 5.41 0.10
CA VAL A 97 3.28 6.31 -1.07
C VAL A 97 2.73 5.66 -2.34
N LEU A 98 2.69 4.33 -2.37
CA LEU A 98 2.06 3.60 -3.49
C LEU A 98 0.61 4.03 -3.73
N SER A 99 -0.05 4.64 -2.73
CA SER A 99 -1.38 5.24 -2.90
C SER A 99 -1.45 6.33 -3.97
N ARG A 100 -0.31 6.97 -4.29
CA ARG A 100 -0.21 7.99 -5.35
C ARG A 100 -0.20 7.42 -6.76
N VAL A 101 0.02 6.12 -6.89
CA VAL A 101 0.09 5.44 -8.20
C VAL A 101 -1.08 4.47 -8.43
N VAL A 102 -2.18 4.67 -7.71
CA VAL A 102 -3.43 3.94 -7.96
C VAL A 102 -3.97 4.32 -9.33
N ASP A 103 -4.33 3.30 -10.10
CA ASP A 103 -4.82 3.51 -11.46
C ASP A 103 -6.19 4.18 -11.48
N THR A 104 -6.38 5.09 -12.43
CA THR A 104 -7.66 5.66 -12.81
C THR A 104 -8.06 5.13 -14.20
N LEU A 105 -9.34 5.18 -14.48
CA LEU A 105 -9.85 4.85 -15.82
C LEU A 105 -9.30 5.80 -16.88
#